data_7a14a849ce4ff150d9cd0d546549aa61
#
_entry.id   7a14a849ce4ff150d9cd0d546549aa61
#
_cell.length_a   1.000
_cell.length_b   1.000
_cell.length_c   1.000
_cell.angle_alpha   90.00
_cell.angle_beta   90.00
_cell.angle_gamma   90.00
#
_symmetry.space_group_name_H-M   'P 1'
#
loop_
_entity.id
_entity.type
_entity.pdbx_description
1 polymer ?
#
loop_
_entity_poly.entity_id
_entity_poly.type
_entity_poly.pdbx_seq_one_letter_code
_entity_poly.pdbx_strand_id
1 'polypeptide(L)'
;MKIKQITTLLLFTFLSLPLAAQVYLDSAEVARFLPYKNKVVTTTQNALEQDSISSDDETDDEVDSTLTAFDYDTHLSWKENITQRLNNIFQSPLLQTVQAGVMIWDLTDDTLLFQHNEQLHLRPASTMKCVTAIAALDKLGSSYTYKTSLYYTGNLVDSTQTLEGDLYIVGGMDPMFRATEMNQLVAAIKNLGINHITGTLYADLSFKDSKQFGRGWCWDDKNPTLTPLLYNKKDIFVEQFNQKLRQNGITIDSGYGTRQYPSNAQNIITTTHSIGDVMRHMMKASDNLYAESMFYQLASNGGINKHASANNARIYIQQLIRKLGLNPSNYKIADGSGLSLYNYLTAELEVKLLRYAYQNPDIYNTLLPTLPIAGVDGTLRKRMRNTPAARNVKAKTGTVVGVTSLAGYLTAANGHLICFSIINNGGLASGAMRNFQNKICIALCQ
;
A
#
# COMPACT_ATOMS: atom_id res chain seq x y z
N MET A 1 -34.33 38.83 -13.64
CA MET A 1 -34.41 38.32 -15.03
C MET A 1 -33.28 37.32 -15.38
N LYS A 2 -32.50 36.79 -14.43
CA LYS A 2 -31.40 35.81 -14.69
C LYS A 2 -31.68 34.38 -14.22
N ILE A 3 -32.72 34.14 -13.44
CA ILE A 3 -33.07 32.81 -12.91
C ILE A 3 -33.95 31.99 -13.86
N LYS A 4 -34.72 32.62 -14.72
CA LYS A 4 -35.59 31.93 -15.70
C LYS A 4 -34.84 31.30 -16.90
N GLN A 5 -33.64 31.77 -17.22
CA GLN A 5 -32.89 31.24 -18.36
C GLN A 5 -32.07 29.96 -18.02
N ILE A 6 -31.71 29.74 -16.75
CA ILE A 6 -30.98 28.53 -16.31
C ILE A 6 -31.92 27.34 -16.21
N THR A 7 -33.18 27.57 -15.83
CA THR A 7 -34.20 26.51 -15.73
C THR A 7 -34.60 25.97 -17.10
N THR A 8 -34.60 26.82 -18.14
CA THR A 8 -34.97 26.41 -19.51
C THR A 8 -33.85 25.63 -20.19
N LEU A 9 -32.57 25.87 -19.85
CA LEU A 9 -31.42 25.13 -20.43
C LEU A 9 -31.28 23.72 -19.84
N LEU A 10 -31.65 23.54 -18.58
CA LEU A 10 -31.67 22.22 -17.93
C LEU A 10 -32.83 21.33 -18.41
N LEU A 11 -33.95 21.91 -18.82
CA LEU A 11 -35.08 21.13 -19.37
C LEU A 11 -34.82 20.63 -20.81
N PHE A 12 -34.00 21.31 -21.59
CA PHE A 12 -33.69 20.91 -22.98
C PHE A 12 -32.68 19.79 -23.10
N THR A 13 -31.81 19.58 -22.08
CA THR A 13 -30.84 18.48 -22.08
C THR A 13 -31.45 17.16 -21.59
N PHE A 14 -32.60 17.16 -20.94
CA PHE A 14 -33.29 15.95 -20.48
C PHE A 14 -34.19 15.29 -21.54
N LEU A 15 -34.52 15.97 -22.62
CA LEU A 15 -35.43 15.47 -23.66
C LEU A 15 -34.77 14.59 -24.72
N SER A 16 -33.44 14.34 -24.64
CA SER A 16 -32.71 13.53 -25.60
C SER A 16 -32.26 12.15 -25.05
N LEU A 17 -32.71 11.73 -23.87
CA LEU A 17 -32.43 10.41 -23.33
C LEU A 17 -33.56 9.42 -23.63
N PRO A 18 -33.26 8.15 -23.96
CA PRO A 18 -34.28 7.16 -24.27
C PRO A 18 -35.17 6.87 -23.05
N LEU A 19 -36.45 6.59 -23.32
CA LEU A 19 -37.58 6.47 -22.37
C LEU A 19 -37.42 5.49 -21.21
N ALA A 20 -36.33 4.76 -21.13
CA ALA A 20 -36.07 3.73 -20.12
C ALA A 20 -35.33 4.21 -18.84
N ALA A 21 -35.02 5.51 -18.74
CA ALA A 21 -34.23 6.06 -17.63
C ALA A 21 -34.82 7.29 -16.96
N GLN A 22 -36.15 7.45 -16.99
CA GLN A 22 -36.80 8.52 -16.22
C GLN A 22 -37.05 8.06 -14.79
N VAL A 23 -36.11 8.33 -13.90
CA VAL A 23 -36.34 8.29 -12.45
C VAL A 23 -36.92 9.65 -12.06
N TYR A 24 -38.15 9.68 -11.59
CA TYR A 24 -38.75 10.88 -10.97
C TYR A 24 -38.04 11.12 -9.62
N LEU A 25 -37.18 12.11 -9.56
CA LEU A 25 -36.70 12.64 -8.28
C LEU A 25 -37.65 13.71 -7.78
N ASP A 26 -38.15 13.55 -6.57
CA ASP A 26 -38.98 14.54 -5.87
C ASP A 26 -38.18 15.83 -5.64
N SER A 27 -38.85 16.96 -5.72
CA SER A 27 -38.24 18.29 -5.50
C SER A 27 -37.60 18.47 -4.12
N ALA A 28 -38.01 17.67 -3.14
CA ALA A 28 -37.38 17.62 -1.80
C ALA A 28 -36.03 16.89 -1.77
N GLU A 29 -35.77 15.95 -2.69
CA GLU A 29 -34.46 15.26 -2.80
C GLU A 29 -33.44 16.11 -3.54
N VAL A 30 -33.81 16.88 -4.50
CA VAL A 30 -32.90 17.79 -5.25
C VAL A 30 -32.31 18.86 -4.33
N ALA A 31 -33.04 19.29 -3.30
CA ALA A 31 -32.54 20.26 -2.32
C ALA A 31 -31.41 19.72 -1.42
N ARG A 32 -31.22 18.39 -1.33
CA ARG A 32 -30.16 17.76 -0.57
C ARG A 32 -28.80 17.73 -1.30
N PHE A 33 -28.77 18.00 -2.59
CA PHE A 33 -27.55 17.96 -3.43
C PHE A 33 -26.99 19.35 -3.77
N LEU A 34 -27.50 20.44 -3.18
CA LEU A 34 -26.88 21.75 -3.35
C LEU A 34 -25.81 22.03 -2.30
N PRO A 35 -24.66 22.63 -2.71
CA PRO A 35 -23.41 22.51 -2.00
C PRO A 35 -23.32 23.36 -0.74
N TYR A 36 -22.65 22.81 0.24
CA TYR A 36 -22.04 23.54 1.34
C TYR A 36 -21.14 24.67 0.83
N LYS A 37 -21.60 25.91 0.89
CA LYS A 37 -20.76 27.09 0.75
C LYS A 37 -20.60 27.78 2.11
N ASN A 38 -19.33 27.86 2.50
CA ASN A 38 -18.74 28.78 3.47
C ASN A 38 -19.11 28.59 4.96
N LYS A 39 -18.29 27.80 5.66
CA LYS A 39 -17.86 28.16 7.01
C LYS A 39 -16.34 28.29 7.00
N VAL A 40 -15.85 29.51 7.13
CA VAL A 40 -14.48 29.81 7.54
C VAL A 40 -14.37 29.33 8.98
N VAL A 41 -13.60 28.27 9.21
CA VAL A 41 -13.23 27.84 10.56
C VAL A 41 -11.79 28.29 10.77
N THR A 42 -11.61 29.32 11.56
CA THR A 42 -10.36 29.62 12.23
C THR A 42 -10.12 28.53 13.25
N THR A 43 -9.20 27.63 12.98
CA THR A 43 -8.77 26.62 13.94
C THR A 43 -7.40 26.98 14.46
N THR A 44 -7.34 27.31 15.73
CA THR A 44 -6.13 27.42 16.55
C THR A 44 -5.34 26.13 16.54
N GLN A 45 -4.03 26.28 16.39
CA GLN A 45 -3.01 25.25 16.51
C GLN A 45 -3.10 24.56 17.88
N ASN A 46 -3.15 23.25 17.85
CA ASN A 46 -2.51 22.25 18.72
C ASN A 46 -3.28 20.93 18.62
N ALA A 47 -2.84 20.05 17.73
CA ALA A 47 -3.16 18.63 17.83
C ALA A 47 -1.91 17.85 17.44
N LEU A 48 -1.32 17.24 18.44
CA LEU A 48 -0.28 16.23 18.34
C LEU A 48 -0.71 15.12 17.37
N GLU A 49 0.21 14.75 16.49
CA GLU A 49 0.08 13.68 15.52
C GLU A 49 -0.28 12.36 16.23
N GLN A 50 -1.54 11.99 16.16
CA GLN A 50 -1.93 10.57 16.22
C GLN A 50 -2.11 10.10 14.78
N ASP A 51 -1.15 9.29 14.30
CA ASP A 51 -1.35 8.48 13.10
C ASP A 51 -2.66 7.70 13.27
N SER A 52 -3.69 8.13 12.55
CA SER A 52 -4.96 7.40 12.52
C SER A 52 -4.72 6.08 11.77
N ILE A 53 -4.41 5.04 12.53
CA ILE A 53 -4.70 3.67 12.13
C ILE A 53 -6.17 3.67 11.72
N SER A 54 -6.47 3.19 10.51
CA SER A 54 -7.84 3.05 10.03
C SER A 54 -8.68 2.45 11.16
N SER A 55 -9.73 3.16 11.55
CA SER A 55 -10.70 2.73 12.55
C SER A 55 -11.55 1.58 11.99
N ASP A 56 -10.92 0.45 11.69
CA ASP A 56 -11.61 -0.82 11.70
C ASP A 56 -11.71 -1.24 13.16
N ASP A 57 -12.94 -1.47 13.61
CA ASP A 57 -13.31 -1.89 14.95
C ASP A 57 -12.25 -2.84 15.54
N GLU A 58 -11.29 -2.28 16.30
CA GLU A 58 -10.28 -3.05 17.03
C GLU A 58 -10.92 -3.59 18.32
N THR A 59 -11.96 -4.41 18.18
CA THR A 59 -12.38 -5.28 19.28
C THR A 59 -11.24 -6.26 19.50
N ASP A 60 -10.81 -6.41 20.76
CA ASP A 60 -9.94 -7.53 21.14
C ASP A 60 -10.63 -8.80 20.64
N ASP A 61 -9.99 -9.52 19.71
CA ASP A 61 -10.48 -10.84 19.31
C ASP A 61 -10.35 -11.73 20.54
N GLU A 62 -11.44 -11.88 21.31
CA GLU A 62 -11.50 -12.87 22.38
C GLU A 62 -11.21 -14.23 21.76
N VAL A 63 -10.07 -14.78 22.13
CA VAL A 63 -9.72 -16.14 21.74
C VAL A 63 -10.72 -17.05 22.48
N ASP A 64 -11.60 -17.66 21.71
CA ASP A 64 -12.49 -18.70 22.20
C ASP A 64 -11.67 -19.75 22.96
N SER A 65 -11.83 -19.80 24.27
CA SER A 65 -11.06 -20.68 25.17
C SER A 65 -11.24 -22.19 24.85
N THR A 66 -12.22 -22.54 24.03
CA THR A 66 -12.42 -23.91 23.53
C THR A 66 -11.36 -24.33 22.50
N LEU A 67 -10.50 -23.40 22.03
CA LEU A 67 -9.46 -23.66 21.02
C LEU A 67 -8.18 -24.30 21.58
N THR A 68 -8.03 -24.43 22.89
CA THR A 68 -6.77 -24.84 23.51
C THR A 68 -6.62 -26.35 23.69
N ALA A 69 -7.65 -27.15 23.48
CA ALA A 69 -7.61 -28.61 23.64
C ALA A 69 -7.90 -29.30 22.30
N PHE A 70 -6.89 -29.44 21.48
CA PHE A 70 -6.92 -30.45 20.42
C PHE A 70 -6.34 -31.75 20.97
N ASP A 71 -7.11 -32.83 20.93
CA ASP A 71 -6.60 -34.15 21.25
C ASP A 71 -5.57 -34.55 20.19
N TYR A 72 -4.33 -34.74 20.62
CA TYR A 72 -3.24 -35.25 19.78
C TYR A 72 -3.31 -36.78 19.79
N ASP A 73 -3.55 -37.38 18.63
CA ASP A 73 -3.48 -38.83 18.49
C ASP A 73 -2.04 -39.28 18.27
N THR A 74 -1.49 -39.97 19.26
CA THR A 74 -0.10 -40.46 19.24
C THR A 74 0.14 -41.58 18.22
N HIS A 75 -0.92 -42.16 17.66
CA HIS A 75 -0.84 -43.20 16.59
C HIS A 75 -0.72 -42.57 15.21
N LEU A 76 -1.01 -41.28 15.06
CA LEU A 76 -0.94 -40.54 13.81
C LEU A 76 0.34 -39.75 13.71
N SER A 77 0.85 -39.56 12.49
CA SER A 77 1.92 -38.61 12.22
C SER A 77 1.45 -37.17 12.52
N TRP A 78 2.41 -36.25 12.70
CA TRP A 78 2.08 -34.84 12.86
C TRP A 78 1.22 -34.32 11.69
N LYS A 79 1.53 -34.69 10.46
CA LYS A 79 0.79 -34.29 9.25
C LYS A 79 -0.64 -34.79 9.26
N GLU A 80 -0.89 -36.02 9.68
CA GLU A 80 -2.23 -36.59 9.81
C GLU A 80 -3.03 -35.88 10.90
N ASN A 81 -2.45 -35.65 12.08
CA ASN A 81 -3.06 -34.90 13.15
C ASN A 81 -3.47 -33.49 12.71
N ILE A 82 -2.57 -32.75 12.03
CA ILE A 82 -2.85 -31.40 11.52
C ILE A 82 -3.95 -31.44 10.45
N THR A 83 -3.90 -32.39 9.53
CA THR A 83 -4.92 -32.53 8.49
C THR A 83 -6.29 -32.76 9.11
N GLN A 84 -6.38 -33.62 10.13
CA GLN A 84 -7.63 -33.89 10.85
C GLN A 84 -8.16 -32.65 11.57
N ARG A 85 -7.29 -31.91 12.26
CA ARG A 85 -7.64 -30.64 12.94
C ARG A 85 -8.15 -29.59 11.95
N LEU A 86 -7.45 -29.41 10.83
CA LEU A 86 -7.86 -28.50 9.79
C LEU A 86 -9.23 -28.90 9.21
N ASN A 87 -9.43 -30.17 8.90
CA ASN A 87 -10.73 -30.68 8.43
C ASN A 87 -11.86 -30.34 9.43
N ASN A 88 -11.62 -30.45 10.73
CA ASN A 88 -12.60 -30.07 11.74
C ASN A 88 -12.89 -28.56 11.76
N ILE A 89 -11.86 -27.72 11.59
CA ILE A 89 -12.04 -26.27 11.48
C ILE A 89 -12.88 -25.91 10.24
N PHE A 90 -12.72 -26.66 9.15
CA PHE A 90 -13.47 -26.47 7.90
C PHE A 90 -14.92 -26.97 7.95
N GLN A 91 -15.36 -27.61 9.03
CA GLN A 91 -16.79 -27.87 9.31
C GLN A 91 -17.50 -26.62 9.90
N SER A 92 -16.80 -25.49 10.03
CA SER A 92 -17.35 -24.26 10.58
C SER A 92 -18.62 -23.79 9.84
N PRO A 93 -19.71 -23.46 10.56
CA PRO A 93 -20.90 -22.84 9.95
C PRO A 93 -20.61 -21.55 9.17
N LEU A 94 -19.51 -20.88 9.47
CA LEU A 94 -19.06 -19.69 8.74
C LEU A 94 -18.97 -19.96 7.23
N LEU A 95 -18.50 -21.14 6.84
CA LEU A 95 -18.29 -21.52 5.45
C LEU A 95 -19.58 -21.79 4.66
N GLN A 96 -20.75 -21.79 5.31
CA GLN A 96 -22.04 -21.83 4.63
C GLN A 96 -22.36 -20.50 3.90
N THR A 97 -21.78 -19.40 4.38
CA THR A 97 -22.06 -18.03 3.86
C THR A 97 -20.83 -17.27 3.41
N VAL A 98 -19.63 -17.74 3.79
CA VAL A 98 -18.34 -17.11 3.47
C VAL A 98 -17.54 -18.02 2.54
N GLN A 99 -17.05 -17.47 1.45
CA GLN A 99 -16.08 -18.14 0.60
C GLN A 99 -14.70 -18.11 1.27
N ALA A 100 -14.01 -19.25 1.29
CA ALA A 100 -12.65 -19.37 1.78
C ALA A 100 -11.76 -20.03 0.72
N GLY A 101 -10.64 -19.39 0.41
CA GLY A 101 -9.53 -19.97 -0.35
C GLY A 101 -8.33 -20.12 0.57
N VAL A 102 -7.81 -21.33 0.73
CA VAL A 102 -6.72 -21.62 1.66
C VAL A 102 -5.70 -22.53 1.02
N MET A 103 -4.42 -22.21 1.19
CA MET A 103 -3.31 -23.09 0.89
C MET A 103 -2.24 -22.99 1.98
N ILE A 104 -1.74 -24.14 2.41
CA ILE A 104 -0.71 -24.29 3.43
C ILE A 104 0.39 -25.18 2.87
N TRP A 105 1.62 -24.70 2.86
CA TRP A 105 2.77 -25.36 2.28
C TRP A 105 3.87 -25.53 3.33
N ASP A 106 4.36 -26.75 3.48
CA ASP A 106 5.53 -27.06 4.28
C ASP A 106 6.78 -26.72 3.47
N LEU A 107 7.51 -25.69 3.91
CA LEU A 107 8.73 -25.23 3.27
C LEU A 107 9.96 -26.07 3.62
N THR A 108 9.91 -26.81 4.74
CA THR A 108 11.00 -27.69 5.18
C THR A 108 11.06 -28.94 4.33
N ASP A 109 9.90 -29.60 4.14
CA ASP A 109 9.81 -30.80 3.32
C ASP A 109 9.49 -30.48 1.84
N ASP A 110 9.22 -29.21 1.54
CA ASP A 110 8.77 -28.71 0.24
C ASP A 110 7.54 -29.44 -0.30
N THR A 111 6.53 -29.63 0.55
CA THR A 111 5.29 -30.37 0.22
C THR A 111 4.04 -29.58 0.56
N LEU A 112 2.96 -29.88 -0.19
CA LEU A 112 1.63 -29.41 0.16
C LEU A 112 1.16 -30.06 1.46
N LEU A 113 0.78 -29.24 2.44
CA LEU A 113 0.23 -29.72 3.70
C LEU A 113 -1.30 -29.73 3.68
N PHE A 114 -1.93 -28.66 3.21
CA PHE A 114 -3.39 -28.54 3.15
C PHE A 114 -3.82 -27.55 2.07
N GLN A 115 -4.96 -27.81 1.43
CA GLN A 115 -5.60 -26.88 0.49
C GLN A 115 -7.11 -26.98 0.54
N HIS A 116 -7.77 -25.85 0.30
CA HIS A 116 -9.23 -25.75 0.17
C HIS A 116 -9.57 -24.58 -0.75
N ASN A 117 -10.20 -24.85 -1.89
CA ASN A 117 -10.53 -23.81 -2.89
C ASN A 117 -9.35 -22.87 -3.21
N GLU A 118 -8.13 -23.39 -3.21
CA GLU A 118 -6.89 -22.64 -3.33
C GLU A 118 -6.77 -21.87 -4.65
N GLN A 119 -7.53 -22.29 -5.68
CA GLN A 119 -7.59 -21.63 -7.00
C GLN A 119 -8.82 -20.72 -7.17
N LEU A 120 -9.66 -20.60 -6.15
CA LEU A 120 -10.80 -19.69 -6.20
C LEU A 120 -10.33 -18.23 -6.27
N HIS A 121 -10.86 -17.49 -7.26
CA HIS A 121 -10.54 -16.08 -7.43
C HIS A 121 -11.24 -15.23 -6.37
N LEU A 122 -10.48 -14.74 -5.44
CA LEU A 122 -10.95 -13.95 -4.30
C LEU A 122 -10.28 -12.57 -4.28
N ARG A 123 -10.94 -11.61 -3.65
CA ARG A 123 -10.35 -10.30 -3.36
C ARG A 123 -9.36 -10.45 -2.21
N PRO A 124 -8.08 -10.08 -2.42
CA PRO A 124 -7.05 -10.29 -1.41
C PRO A 124 -7.04 -9.22 -0.31
N ALA A 125 -7.70 -8.09 -0.52
CA ALA A 125 -7.46 -6.89 0.28
C ALA A 125 -5.94 -6.63 0.43
N SER A 126 -5.46 -6.22 1.62
CA SER A 126 -4.06 -5.83 1.80
C SER A 126 -3.02 -6.97 1.80
N THR A 127 -3.41 -8.26 1.62
CA THR A 127 -2.39 -9.28 1.32
C THR A 127 -1.81 -9.11 -0.10
N MET A 128 -2.48 -8.34 -0.98
CA MET A 128 -1.88 -7.83 -2.23
C MET A 128 -0.50 -7.19 -2.01
N LYS A 129 -0.25 -6.59 -0.83
CA LYS A 129 1.05 -6.00 -0.48
C LYS A 129 2.19 -7.02 -0.44
N CYS A 130 1.90 -8.31 -0.18
CA CYS A 130 2.89 -9.38 -0.31
C CYS A 130 3.32 -9.56 -1.77
N VAL A 131 2.36 -9.54 -2.70
CA VAL A 131 2.64 -9.61 -4.14
C VAL A 131 3.53 -8.44 -4.57
N THR A 132 3.16 -7.22 -4.17
CA THR A 132 3.90 -6.00 -4.50
C THR A 132 5.31 -6.01 -3.91
N ALA A 133 5.47 -6.42 -2.65
CA ALA A 133 6.76 -6.49 -1.96
C ALA A 133 7.70 -7.51 -2.60
N ILE A 134 7.21 -8.72 -2.84
CA ILE A 134 8.01 -9.79 -3.45
C ILE A 134 8.42 -9.41 -4.88
N ALA A 135 7.50 -8.85 -5.66
CA ALA A 135 7.80 -8.35 -7.00
C ALA A 135 8.83 -7.21 -6.98
N ALA A 136 8.74 -6.30 -5.99
CA ALA A 136 9.69 -5.19 -5.86
C ALA A 136 11.08 -5.70 -5.49
N LEU A 137 11.20 -6.65 -4.56
CA LEU A 137 12.49 -7.25 -4.21
C LEU A 137 13.08 -8.08 -5.36
N ASP A 138 12.26 -8.84 -6.09
CA ASP A 138 12.71 -9.62 -7.26
C ASP A 138 13.26 -8.72 -8.37
N LYS A 139 12.65 -7.56 -8.60
CA LYS A 139 13.04 -6.65 -9.68
C LYS A 139 14.15 -5.67 -9.29
N LEU A 140 14.03 -5.07 -8.12
CA LEU A 140 14.84 -3.92 -7.73
C LEU A 140 15.99 -4.32 -6.80
N GLY A 141 15.85 -5.46 -6.11
CA GLY A 141 16.80 -5.93 -5.10
C GLY A 141 16.64 -5.27 -3.73
N SER A 142 17.23 -5.87 -2.72
CA SER A 142 17.17 -5.42 -1.32
C SER A 142 17.93 -4.11 -1.05
N SER A 143 18.87 -3.75 -1.90
CA SER A 143 19.66 -2.50 -1.80
C SER A 143 19.02 -1.30 -2.47
N TYR A 144 17.83 -1.46 -3.08
CA TYR A 144 17.14 -0.36 -3.75
C TYR A 144 16.80 0.76 -2.79
N THR A 145 16.93 2.02 -3.29
CA THR A 145 16.57 3.23 -2.55
C THR A 145 15.61 4.12 -3.33
N TYR A 146 14.63 4.65 -2.63
CA TYR A 146 13.80 5.76 -3.09
C TYR A 146 14.63 7.03 -3.06
N LYS A 147 14.42 7.94 -4.02
CA LYS A 147 15.24 9.14 -4.18
C LYS A 147 14.40 10.39 -4.33
N THR A 148 14.78 11.45 -3.64
CA THR A 148 14.34 12.81 -3.91
C THR A 148 15.58 13.68 -4.07
N SER A 149 15.73 14.34 -5.23
CA SER A 149 16.98 14.99 -5.60
C SER A 149 16.78 16.47 -5.90
N LEU A 150 17.71 17.29 -5.51
CA LEU A 150 17.75 18.73 -5.81
C LEU A 150 18.87 19.00 -6.79
N TYR A 151 18.55 19.73 -7.86
CA TYR A 151 19.48 20.14 -8.91
C TYR A 151 19.37 21.64 -9.15
N TYR A 152 20.38 22.21 -9.81
CA TYR A 152 20.36 23.58 -10.30
C TYR A 152 20.92 23.67 -11.72
N THR A 153 20.59 24.78 -12.40
CA THR A 153 21.21 25.22 -13.65
C THR A 153 21.68 26.63 -13.49
N GLY A 154 22.59 27.09 -14.38
CA GLY A 154 23.14 28.44 -14.33
C GLY A 154 24.43 28.56 -13.52
N ASN A 155 24.75 29.75 -13.05
CA ASN A 155 26.03 30.09 -12.45
C ASN A 155 25.88 30.47 -10.97
N LEU A 156 26.85 30.05 -10.14
CA LEU A 156 26.98 30.46 -8.76
C LEU A 156 27.86 31.73 -8.72
N VAL A 157 27.35 32.81 -8.13
CA VAL A 157 28.07 34.09 -7.98
C VAL A 157 28.36 34.30 -6.49
N ASP A 158 29.54 33.89 -6.06
CA ASP A 158 29.96 33.90 -4.66
C ASP A 158 29.91 35.30 -4.02
N SER A 159 30.30 36.34 -4.77
CA SER A 159 30.33 37.72 -4.27
C SER A 159 28.95 38.25 -3.84
N THR A 160 27.88 37.77 -4.45
CA THR A 160 26.49 38.15 -4.15
C THR A 160 25.69 37.02 -3.50
N GLN A 161 26.32 35.86 -3.28
CA GLN A 161 25.66 34.65 -2.78
C GLN A 161 24.42 34.26 -3.61
N THR A 162 24.51 34.42 -4.93
CA THR A 162 23.39 34.30 -5.87
C THR A 162 23.58 33.11 -6.79
N LEU A 163 22.51 32.36 -6.99
CA LEU A 163 22.36 31.45 -8.12
C LEU A 163 21.65 32.20 -9.26
N GLU A 164 22.43 32.54 -10.32
CA GLU A 164 21.86 33.02 -11.59
C GLU A 164 21.37 31.87 -12.42
N GLY A 165 20.18 31.32 -12.07
CA GLY A 165 19.62 30.12 -12.67
C GLY A 165 18.44 29.54 -11.90
N ASP A 166 18.05 28.34 -12.27
CA ASP A 166 16.87 27.65 -11.75
C ASP A 166 17.23 26.53 -10.77
N LEU A 167 16.32 26.25 -9.84
CA LEU A 167 16.33 25.02 -9.02
C LEU A 167 15.32 23.99 -9.56
N TYR A 168 15.67 22.71 -9.44
CA TYR A 168 14.81 21.60 -9.81
C TYR A 168 14.74 20.61 -8.66
N ILE A 169 13.53 20.37 -8.13
CA ILE A 169 13.28 19.31 -7.19
C ILE A 169 12.65 18.12 -7.91
N VAL A 170 13.37 16.99 -7.91
CA VAL A 170 13.00 15.78 -8.65
C VAL A 170 12.43 14.75 -7.72
N GLY A 171 11.15 14.40 -7.90
CA GLY A 171 10.43 13.46 -7.07
C GLY A 171 10.54 12.02 -7.57
N GLY A 172 10.87 11.09 -6.67
CA GLY A 172 10.84 9.64 -6.92
C GLY A 172 9.72 8.91 -6.16
N MET A 173 8.65 9.61 -5.80
CA MET A 173 7.51 9.05 -5.08
C MET A 173 7.93 8.39 -3.75
N ASP A 174 8.83 9.05 -3.00
CA ASP A 174 9.28 8.60 -1.68
C ASP A 174 8.22 8.89 -0.60
N PRO A 175 7.55 7.87 -0.03
CA PRO A 175 6.47 8.08 0.94
C PRO A 175 6.99 8.42 2.35
N MET A 176 8.31 8.29 2.56
CA MET A 176 8.95 8.58 3.84
C MET A 176 9.47 10.01 3.96
N PHE A 177 9.45 10.81 2.89
CA PHE A 177 9.98 12.16 2.89
C PHE A 177 9.25 13.07 3.89
N ARG A 178 10.02 13.68 4.81
CA ARG A 178 9.51 14.47 5.93
C ARG A 178 10.38 15.73 6.16
N ALA A 179 10.19 16.34 7.33
CA ALA A 179 10.90 17.55 7.74
C ALA A 179 12.44 17.38 7.81
N THR A 180 12.93 16.21 8.16
CA THR A 180 14.36 15.89 8.21
C THR A 180 15.01 16.06 6.84
N GLU A 181 14.46 15.41 5.81
CA GLU A 181 14.95 15.47 4.44
C GLU A 181 14.78 16.87 3.85
N MET A 182 13.65 17.54 4.16
CA MET A 182 13.41 18.92 3.76
C MET A 182 14.48 19.87 4.33
N ASN A 183 14.87 19.69 5.59
CA ASN A 183 15.94 20.47 6.20
C ASN A 183 17.30 20.19 5.55
N GLN A 184 17.57 18.95 5.14
CA GLN A 184 18.79 18.58 4.42
C GLN A 184 18.87 19.30 3.06
N LEU A 185 17.75 19.38 2.31
CA LEU A 185 17.70 20.12 1.04
C LEU A 185 18.06 21.61 1.25
N VAL A 186 17.46 22.25 2.24
CA VAL A 186 17.73 23.67 2.55
C VAL A 186 19.16 23.88 3.01
N ALA A 187 19.68 23.01 3.88
CA ALA A 187 21.06 23.07 4.34
C ALA A 187 22.06 22.92 3.19
N ALA A 188 21.77 22.06 2.22
CA ALA A 188 22.63 21.86 1.06
C ALA A 188 22.72 23.11 0.18
N ILE A 189 21.62 23.85 -0.01
CA ILE A 189 21.64 25.15 -0.72
C ILE A 189 22.49 26.17 0.06
N LYS A 190 22.32 26.26 1.38
CA LYS A 190 23.11 27.18 2.23
C LYS A 190 24.61 26.84 2.20
N ASN A 191 24.95 25.55 2.16
CA ASN A 191 26.34 25.11 2.07
C ASN A 191 27.00 25.47 0.73
N LEU A 192 26.22 25.72 -0.33
CA LEU A 192 26.72 26.35 -1.57
C LEU A 192 26.88 27.85 -1.49
N GLY A 193 26.58 28.45 -0.33
CA GLY A 193 26.67 29.93 -0.15
C GLY A 193 25.50 30.67 -0.77
N ILE A 194 24.40 30.03 -1.17
CA ILE A 194 23.27 30.66 -1.87
C ILE A 194 22.27 31.20 -0.86
N ASN A 195 21.92 32.47 -0.99
CA ASN A 195 20.78 33.10 -0.31
C ASN A 195 19.78 33.77 -1.26
N HIS A 196 20.14 33.90 -2.56
CA HIS A 196 19.29 34.46 -3.59
C HIS A 196 19.32 33.62 -4.86
N ILE A 197 18.15 33.40 -5.47
CA ILE A 197 17.95 32.62 -6.71
C ILE A 197 17.15 33.50 -7.67
N THR A 198 17.76 33.87 -8.81
CA THR A 198 17.11 34.75 -9.80
C THR A 198 16.06 34.03 -10.64
N GLY A 199 16.20 32.73 -10.81
CA GLY A 199 15.31 31.93 -11.60
C GLY A 199 14.10 31.36 -10.82
N THR A 200 13.64 30.20 -11.27
CA THR A 200 12.42 29.52 -10.80
C THR A 200 12.75 28.24 -10.06
N LEU A 201 11.95 27.88 -9.05
CA LEU A 201 11.92 26.55 -8.47
C LEU A 201 10.97 25.65 -9.29
N TYR A 202 11.51 24.66 -9.98
CA TYR A 202 10.71 23.70 -10.73
C TYR A 202 10.55 22.38 -9.98
N ALA A 203 9.30 21.90 -9.95
CA ALA A 203 8.98 20.53 -9.57
C ALA A 203 9.10 19.62 -10.79
N ASP A 204 9.97 18.63 -10.73
CA ASP A 204 10.02 17.56 -11.73
C ASP A 204 9.15 16.39 -11.26
N LEU A 205 8.00 16.24 -11.91
CA LEU A 205 7.01 15.20 -11.66
C LEU A 205 7.08 14.07 -12.70
N SER A 206 8.14 14.01 -13.50
CA SER A 206 8.26 13.09 -14.64
C SER A 206 8.42 11.62 -14.25
N PHE A 207 8.62 11.31 -12.98
CA PHE A 207 8.76 9.95 -12.49
C PHE A 207 7.58 9.05 -12.86
N LYS A 208 6.35 9.54 -12.79
CA LYS A 208 5.14 8.77 -13.11
C LYS A 208 4.16 9.51 -14.01
N ASP A 209 3.21 8.77 -14.55
CA ASP A 209 2.07 9.33 -15.26
C ASP A 209 1.24 10.28 -14.38
N SER A 210 0.38 11.10 -14.99
CA SER A 210 -0.43 12.10 -14.29
C SER A 210 -1.64 11.53 -13.55
N LYS A 211 -1.84 10.20 -13.55
CA LYS A 211 -2.99 9.58 -12.87
C LYS A 211 -2.87 9.71 -11.36
N GLN A 212 -3.86 10.32 -10.74
CA GLN A 212 -3.91 10.56 -9.28
C GLN A 212 -4.64 9.46 -8.52
N PHE A 213 -5.39 8.58 -9.20
CA PHE A 213 -6.18 7.51 -8.58
C PHE A 213 -5.83 6.15 -9.15
N GLY A 214 -5.86 5.13 -8.31
CA GLY A 214 -5.78 3.74 -8.70
C GLY A 214 -7.05 3.27 -9.42
N ARG A 215 -6.91 2.24 -10.24
CA ARG A 215 -8.06 1.66 -10.96
C ARG A 215 -9.04 1.04 -9.97
N GLY A 216 -10.30 1.49 -10.00
CA GLY A 216 -11.39 0.96 -9.18
C GLY A 216 -11.38 1.48 -7.73
N TRP A 217 -10.68 2.58 -7.45
CA TRP A 217 -10.84 3.30 -6.20
C TRP A 217 -12.11 4.13 -6.22
N CYS A 218 -12.85 4.12 -5.11
CA CYS A 218 -14.02 4.97 -4.95
C CYS A 218 -13.60 6.37 -4.50
N TRP A 219 -14.36 7.37 -4.90
CA TRP A 219 -14.07 8.78 -4.59
C TRP A 219 -14.19 9.10 -3.08
N ASP A 220 -14.96 8.31 -2.33
CA ASP A 220 -15.19 8.39 -0.89
C ASP A 220 -14.26 7.53 -0.04
N ASP A 221 -13.39 6.73 -0.68
CA ASP A 221 -12.33 6.02 0.00
C ASP A 221 -11.26 6.99 0.53
N LYS A 222 -10.53 6.59 1.57
CA LYS A 222 -9.29 7.27 2.00
C LYS A 222 -8.16 6.96 0.99
N ASN A 223 -8.25 7.58 -0.18
CA ASN A 223 -7.31 7.34 -1.26
C ASN A 223 -5.92 7.90 -0.95
N PRO A 224 -4.85 7.14 -1.20
CA PRO A 224 -3.50 7.69 -1.12
C PRO A 224 -3.25 8.72 -2.24
N THR A 225 -2.41 9.69 -1.96
CA THR A 225 -2.01 10.72 -2.92
C THR A 225 -0.93 10.20 -3.86
N LEU A 226 -1.24 9.99 -5.14
CA LEU A 226 -0.31 9.46 -6.14
C LEU A 226 0.45 10.58 -6.87
N THR A 227 1.42 11.19 -6.20
CA THR A 227 2.32 12.22 -6.77
C THR A 227 3.79 11.85 -6.57
N PRO A 228 4.70 12.22 -7.51
CA PRO A 228 6.13 11.98 -7.34
C PRO A 228 6.77 12.74 -6.17
N LEU A 229 6.25 13.91 -5.83
CA LEU A 229 6.75 14.74 -4.72
C LEU A 229 5.76 14.71 -3.56
N LEU A 230 6.16 14.03 -2.48
CA LEU A 230 5.39 13.87 -1.26
C LEU A 230 6.11 14.57 -0.09
N TYR A 231 5.36 15.30 0.72
CA TYR A 231 5.80 15.78 2.03
C TYR A 231 4.79 15.36 3.09
N ASN A 232 5.21 14.60 4.09
CA ASN A 232 4.31 14.01 5.09
C ASN A 232 3.11 13.29 4.43
N LYS A 233 3.36 12.48 3.41
CA LYS A 233 2.35 11.72 2.63
C LYS A 233 1.34 12.58 1.86
N LYS A 234 1.58 13.88 1.66
CA LYS A 234 0.67 14.84 1.03
C LYS A 234 1.32 15.51 -0.17
N ASP A 235 0.50 15.99 -1.11
CA ASP A 235 0.91 16.79 -2.27
C ASP A 235 1.01 18.28 -1.90
N ILE A 236 1.94 18.60 -1.01
CA ILE A 236 2.22 19.96 -0.51
C ILE A 236 3.72 20.27 -0.52
N PHE A 237 4.50 19.47 -1.25
CA PHE A 237 5.96 19.53 -1.18
C PHE A 237 6.50 20.90 -1.58
N VAL A 238 6.12 21.38 -2.77
CA VAL A 238 6.69 22.62 -3.35
C VAL A 238 6.37 23.83 -2.49
N GLU A 239 5.13 23.91 -2.01
CA GLU A 239 4.69 24.97 -1.10
C GLU A 239 5.51 24.97 0.20
N GLN A 240 5.65 23.81 0.83
CA GLN A 240 6.40 23.64 2.07
C GLN A 240 7.89 23.90 1.87
N PHE A 241 8.46 23.49 0.74
CA PHE A 241 9.86 23.74 0.42
C PHE A 241 10.12 25.25 0.22
N ASN A 242 9.27 25.92 -0.57
CA ASN A 242 9.38 27.37 -0.76
C ASN A 242 9.24 28.15 0.57
N GLN A 243 8.27 27.76 1.40
CA GLN A 243 8.13 28.35 2.74
C GLN A 243 9.40 28.13 3.59
N LYS A 244 9.98 26.93 3.54
CA LYS A 244 11.17 26.58 4.30
C LYS A 244 12.41 27.34 3.81
N LEU A 245 12.56 27.56 2.49
CA LEU A 245 13.61 28.39 1.92
C LEU A 245 13.53 29.80 2.47
N ARG A 246 12.36 30.44 2.40
CA ARG A 246 12.14 31.81 2.92
C ARG A 246 12.45 31.93 4.42
N GLN A 247 12.01 30.94 5.23
CA GLN A 247 12.31 30.91 6.67
C GLN A 247 13.81 30.81 6.98
N ASN A 248 14.61 30.34 6.02
CA ASN A 248 16.07 30.25 6.13
C ASN A 248 16.84 31.37 5.39
N GLY A 249 16.16 32.44 4.98
CA GLY A 249 16.74 33.57 4.33
C GLY A 249 17.11 33.36 2.86
N ILE A 250 16.52 32.34 2.20
CA ILE A 250 16.73 32.08 0.78
C ILE A 250 15.51 32.58 0.00
N THR A 251 15.76 33.48 -0.97
CA THR A 251 14.73 34.11 -1.80
C THR A 251 14.78 33.58 -3.22
N ILE A 252 13.62 33.50 -3.89
CA ILE A 252 13.46 33.11 -5.29
C ILE A 252 12.64 34.19 -5.99
N ASP A 253 13.17 34.76 -7.09
CA ASP A 253 12.51 35.85 -7.80
C ASP A 253 11.32 35.43 -8.64
N SER A 254 11.47 34.35 -9.40
CA SER A 254 10.49 33.95 -10.43
C SER A 254 9.43 32.95 -9.94
N GLY A 255 9.39 32.68 -8.62
CA GLY A 255 8.41 31.79 -8.04
C GLY A 255 8.66 30.30 -8.29
N TYR A 256 7.59 29.52 -8.52
CA TYR A 256 7.72 28.07 -8.75
C TYR A 256 6.79 27.58 -9.88
N GLY A 257 7.19 26.48 -10.52
CA GLY A 257 6.47 25.86 -11.63
C GLY A 257 6.72 24.35 -11.73
N THR A 258 6.23 23.74 -12.80
CA THR A 258 6.47 22.31 -13.09
C THR A 258 7.25 22.19 -14.39
N ARG A 259 8.39 21.51 -14.34
CA ARG A 259 9.25 21.25 -15.51
C ARG A 259 10.19 20.09 -15.20
N GLN A 260 10.44 19.24 -16.20
CA GLN A 260 11.49 18.23 -16.13
C GLN A 260 12.86 18.92 -16.09
N TYR A 261 13.76 18.44 -15.21
CA TYR A 261 15.11 18.99 -15.13
C TYR A 261 15.90 18.66 -16.40
N PRO A 262 16.74 19.58 -16.90
CA PRO A 262 17.53 19.37 -18.10
C PRO A 262 18.78 18.52 -17.80
N SER A 263 19.34 17.90 -18.83
CA SER A 263 20.49 17.00 -18.70
C SER A 263 21.78 17.67 -18.22
N ASN A 264 21.90 19.00 -18.37
CA ASN A 264 23.02 19.80 -17.90
C ASN A 264 22.85 20.32 -16.45
N ALA A 265 21.76 19.98 -15.77
CA ALA A 265 21.56 20.36 -14.38
C ALA A 265 22.56 19.64 -13.46
N GLN A 266 23.08 20.39 -12.49
CA GLN A 266 24.06 19.91 -11.51
C GLN A 266 23.32 19.46 -10.25
N ASN A 267 23.68 18.29 -9.73
CA ASN A 267 23.09 17.77 -8.50
C ASN A 267 23.65 18.54 -7.28
N ILE A 268 22.77 19.02 -6.42
CA ILE A 268 23.10 19.59 -5.13
C ILE A 268 23.13 18.50 -4.05
N ILE A 269 22.05 17.73 -3.97
CA ILE A 269 21.88 16.69 -2.98
C ILE A 269 20.82 15.68 -3.46
N THR A 270 20.98 14.45 -3.03
CA THR A 270 19.95 13.40 -3.14
C THR A 270 19.69 12.81 -1.76
N THR A 271 18.47 12.89 -1.27
CA THR A 271 18.01 12.19 -0.08
C THR A 271 17.47 10.83 -0.46
N THR A 272 17.64 9.84 0.41
CA THR A 272 17.26 8.45 0.11
C THR A 272 16.63 7.76 1.31
N HIS A 273 15.66 6.86 1.02
CA HIS A 273 15.16 5.87 1.98
C HIS A 273 15.27 4.46 1.39
N SER A 274 15.61 3.48 2.23
CA SER A 274 15.77 2.09 1.76
C SER A 274 14.42 1.45 1.45
N ILE A 275 14.40 0.52 0.47
CA ILE A 275 13.21 -0.30 0.18
C ILE A 275 12.77 -1.09 1.42
N GLY A 276 13.70 -1.52 2.27
CA GLY A 276 13.42 -2.24 3.51
C GLY A 276 12.64 -1.40 4.52
N ASP A 277 12.98 -0.11 4.69
CA ASP A 277 12.28 0.79 5.62
C ASP A 277 10.88 1.14 5.10
N VAL A 278 10.77 1.44 3.80
CA VAL A 278 9.47 1.65 3.15
C VAL A 278 8.59 0.40 3.31
N MET A 279 9.15 -0.79 3.07
CA MET A 279 8.44 -2.07 3.20
C MET A 279 8.01 -2.35 4.64
N ARG A 280 8.87 -2.05 5.62
CA ARG A 280 8.55 -2.24 7.05
C ARG A 280 7.30 -1.43 7.44
N HIS A 281 7.25 -0.15 7.10
CA HIS A 281 6.07 0.67 7.36
C HIS A 281 4.85 0.15 6.60
N MET A 282 5.00 -0.14 5.30
CA MET A 282 3.94 -0.71 4.46
C MET A 282 3.30 -1.95 5.08
N MET A 283 4.11 -2.89 5.55
CA MET A 283 3.62 -4.16 6.08
C MET A 283 3.04 -4.02 7.48
N LYS A 284 3.76 -3.34 8.41
CA LYS A 284 3.36 -3.20 9.81
C LYS A 284 2.09 -2.36 9.98
N ALA A 285 2.02 -1.20 9.30
CA ALA A 285 0.87 -0.29 9.35
C ALA A 285 -0.19 -0.58 8.28
N SER A 286 0.08 -1.48 7.33
CA SER A 286 -0.78 -1.73 6.16
C SER A 286 -1.01 -0.47 5.29
N ASP A 287 -0.04 0.44 5.22
CA ASP A 287 -0.15 1.73 4.55
C ASP A 287 -0.29 1.58 3.03
N ASN A 288 -1.39 2.12 2.47
CA ASN A 288 -1.70 2.02 1.06
C ASN A 288 -0.78 2.89 0.20
N LEU A 289 -0.41 4.11 0.66
CA LEU A 289 0.49 4.98 -0.08
C LEU A 289 1.87 4.34 -0.28
N TYR A 290 2.40 3.69 0.76
CA TYR A 290 3.68 3.00 0.69
C TYR A 290 3.64 1.83 -0.29
N ALA A 291 2.51 1.13 -0.35
CA ALA A 291 2.31 0.04 -1.30
C ALA A 291 2.19 0.56 -2.75
N GLU A 292 1.44 1.63 -2.97
CA GLU A 292 1.34 2.23 -4.31
C GLU A 292 2.68 2.83 -4.75
N SER A 293 3.40 3.49 -3.84
CA SER A 293 4.75 3.95 -4.14
C SER A 293 5.65 2.81 -4.60
N MET A 294 5.67 1.70 -3.85
CA MET A 294 6.44 0.50 -4.22
C MET A 294 5.98 -0.12 -5.55
N PHE A 295 4.68 -0.13 -5.81
CA PHE A 295 4.11 -0.61 -7.06
C PHE A 295 4.56 0.23 -8.27
N TYR A 296 4.58 1.57 -8.13
CA TYR A 296 5.09 2.46 -9.18
C TYR A 296 6.61 2.31 -9.39
N GLN A 297 7.39 1.98 -8.35
CA GLN A 297 8.82 1.68 -8.52
C GLN A 297 9.05 0.48 -9.45
N LEU A 298 8.15 -0.51 -9.44
CA LEU A 298 8.20 -1.62 -10.41
C LEU A 298 8.19 -1.17 -11.87
N ALA A 299 7.56 -0.04 -12.15
CA ALA A 299 7.47 0.52 -13.50
C ALA A 299 8.67 1.41 -13.85
N SER A 300 9.44 1.85 -12.86
CA SER A 300 10.65 2.64 -13.07
C SER A 300 11.78 1.70 -13.52
N ASN A 301 12.34 1.93 -14.71
CA ASN A 301 13.51 1.15 -15.17
C ASN A 301 14.83 1.60 -14.52
N GLY A 302 14.79 1.96 -13.24
CA GLY A 302 15.98 2.44 -12.49
C GLY A 302 16.49 3.81 -12.91
N GLY A 303 15.78 4.53 -13.77
CA GLY A 303 16.19 5.82 -14.33
C GLY A 303 15.14 6.90 -14.12
N ILE A 304 15.62 8.09 -13.85
CA ILE A 304 14.88 9.30 -13.51
C ILE A 304 13.95 9.79 -14.66
N ASN A 305 14.08 9.26 -15.86
CA ASN A 305 13.45 9.81 -17.07
C ASN A 305 12.40 8.91 -17.73
N LYS A 306 11.80 7.97 -17.00
CA LYS A 306 10.79 7.08 -17.61
C LYS A 306 9.54 7.08 -16.77
N HIS A 307 8.47 7.62 -17.31
CA HIS A 307 7.14 7.67 -16.71
C HIS A 307 6.69 6.30 -16.22
N ALA A 308 6.80 6.07 -14.92
CA ALA A 308 6.22 4.91 -14.29
C ALA A 308 4.70 4.96 -14.46
N SER A 309 4.11 3.81 -14.74
CA SER A 309 2.65 3.69 -14.83
C SER A 309 2.18 2.42 -14.14
N ALA A 310 0.97 2.44 -13.62
CA ALA A 310 0.34 1.26 -13.05
C ALA A 310 0.27 0.09 -14.07
N ASN A 311 0.19 0.40 -15.37
CA ASN A 311 0.18 -0.63 -16.40
C ASN A 311 1.54 -1.35 -16.50
N ASN A 312 2.64 -0.60 -16.51
CA ASN A 312 3.98 -1.19 -16.56
C ASN A 312 4.31 -1.99 -15.29
N ALA A 313 3.85 -1.53 -14.13
CA ALA A 313 3.97 -2.27 -12.88
C ALA A 313 3.23 -3.62 -12.95
N ARG A 314 2.00 -3.64 -13.47
CA ARG A 314 1.22 -4.87 -13.69
C ARG A 314 1.93 -5.83 -14.65
N ILE A 315 2.51 -5.34 -15.73
CA ILE A 315 3.25 -6.17 -16.69
C ILE A 315 4.38 -6.92 -15.96
N TYR A 316 5.10 -6.25 -15.08
CA TYR A 316 6.16 -6.91 -14.31
C TYR A 316 5.63 -7.99 -13.37
N ILE A 317 4.55 -7.70 -12.61
CA ILE A 317 3.92 -8.73 -11.75
C ILE A 317 3.43 -9.93 -12.60
N GLN A 318 2.89 -9.69 -13.79
CA GLN A 318 2.49 -10.76 -14.70
C GLN A 318 3.68 -11.61 -15.19
N GLN A 319 4.85 -11.00 -15.40
CA GLN A 319 6.09 -11.73 -15.72
C GLN A 319 6.54 -12.60 -14.54
N LEU A 320 6.48 -12.08 -13.32
CA LEU A 320 6.77 -12.87 -12.12
C LEU A 320 5.80 -14.05 -11.96
N ILE A 321 4.50 -13.84 -12.19
CA ILE A 321 3.49 -14.92 -12.16
C ILE A 321 3.83 -16.02 -13.17
N ARG A 322 4.26 -15.68 -14.40
CA ARG A 322 4.73 -16.68 -15.39
C ARG A 322 5.98 -17.43 -14.91
N LYS A 323 6.93 -16.72 -14.28
CA LYS A 323 8.14 -17.32 -13.69
C LYS A 323 7.80 -18.37 -12.65
N LEU A 324 6.67 -18.20 -11.93
CA LEU A 324 6.14 -19.17 -10.96
C LEU A 324 5.37 -20.34 -11.60
N GLY A 325 5.33 -20.44 -12.92
CA GLY A 325 4.60 -21.49 -13.63
C GLY A 325 3.08 -21.30 -13.67
N LEU A 326 2.59 -20.09 -13.42
CA LEU A 326 1.16 -19.74 -13.43
C LEU A 326 0.78 -18.91 -14.65
N ASN A 327 -0.49 -19.00 -15.07
CA ASN A 327 -1.01 -18.16 -16.15
C ASN A 327 -1.49 -16.81 -15.60
N PRO A 328 -0.84 -15.68 -15.93
CA PRO A 328 -1.22 -14.38 -15.39
C PRO A 328 -2.60 -13.89 -15.83
N SER A 329 -3.19 -14.43 -16.89
CA SER A 329 -4.55 -14.07 -17.30
C SER A 329 -5.64 -14.54 -16.31
N ASN A 330 -5.31 -15.48 -15.44
CA ASN A 330 -6.18 -15.93 -14.35
C ASN A 330 -6.28 -14.93 -13.19
N TYR A 331 -5.50 -13.88 -13.17
CA TYR A 331 -5.44 -12.93 -12.05
C TYR A 331 -5.74 -11.52 -12.51
N LYS A 332 -6.31 -10.72 -11.62
CA LYS A 332 -6.56 -9.30 -11.83
C LYS A 332 -5.78 -8.48 -10.81
N ILE A 333 -4.79 -7.73 -11.30
CA ILE A 333 -4.01 -6.79 -10.51
C ILE A 333 -4.48 -5.39 -10.88
N ALA A 334 -5.20 -4.73 -10.00
CA ALA A 334 -5.70 -3.38 -10.24
C ALA A 334 -4.75 -2.32 -9.68
N ASP A 335 -4.24 -2.53 -8.47
CA ASP A 335 -3.33 -1.66 -7.74
C ASP A 335 -2.27 -2.46 -6.96
N GLY A 336 -1.39 -1.78 -6.25
CA GLY A 336 -0.33 -2.40 -5.44
C GLY A 336 -0.72 -2.64 -3.98
N SER A 337 -1.76 -2.00 -3.50
CA SER A 337 -2.14 -1.97 -2.08
C SER A 337 -3.22 -2.98 -1.70
N GLY A 338 -4.06 -3.39 -2.67
CA GLY A 338 -5.25 -4.16 -2.43
C GLY A 338 -6.46 -3.34 -2.00
N LEU A 339 -6.40 -2.00 -2.12
CA LEU A 339 -7.53 -1.11 -1.87
C LEU A 339 -8.64 -1.33 -2.91
N SER A 340 -8.25 -1.51 -4.16
CA SER A 340 -9.19 -1.75 -5.25
C SER A 340 -9.94 -3.07 -5.09
N LEU A 341 -11.26 -3.00 -5.17
CA LEU A 341 -12.13 -4.18 -5.22
C LEU A 341 -12.01 -4.98 -6.53
N TYR A 342 -11.23 -4.47 -7.49
CA TYR A 342 -10.98 -5.15 -8.78
C TYR A 342 -9.72 -6.03 -8.75
N ASN A 343 -9.04 -6.15 -7.63
CA ASN A 343 -8.02 -7.17 -7.44
C ASN A 343 -8.67 -8.55 -7.24
N TYR A 344 -8.21 -9.55 -8.00
CA TYR A 344 -8.58 -10.94 -7.81
C TYR A 344 -7.33 -11.83 -7.88
N LEU A 345 -7.06 -12.53 -6.79
CA LEU A 345 -5.97 -13.48 -6.63
C LEU A 345 -6.51 -14.81 -6.14
N THR A 346 -5.62 -15.77 -5.94
CA THR A 346 -5.89 -17.06 -5.35
C THR A 346 -4.93 -17.32 -4.18
N ALA A 347 -5.32 -18.16 -3.24
CA ALA A 347 -4.42 -18.58 -2.16
C ALA A 347 -3.18 -19.31 -2.73
N GLU A 348 -3.33 -20.04 -3.82
CA GLU A 348 -2.22 -20.69 -4.54
C GLU A 348 -1.18 -19.66 -5.01
N LEU A 349 -1.59 -18.56 -5.62
CA LEU A 349 -0.66 -17.53 -6.08
C LEU A 349 0.12 -16.91 -4.92
N GLU A 350 -0.56 -16.57 -3.83
CA GLU A 350 0.10 -15.98 -2.65
C GLU A 350 1.10 -16.96 -2.02
N VAL A 351 0.75 -18.23 -1.88
CA VAL A 351 1.67 -19.27 -1.34
C VAL A 351 2.84 -19.50 -2.28
N LYS A 352 2.63 -19.58 -3.59
CA LYS A 352 3.73 -19.72 -4.56
C LYS A 352 4.70 -18.53 -4.51
N LEU A 353 4.19 -17.31 -4.31
CA LEU A 353 5.03 -16.12 -4.12
C LEU A 353 5.80 -16.17 -2.79
N LEU A 354 5.17 -16.56 -1.69
CA LEU A 354 5.83 -16.72 -0.39
C LEU A 354 6.90 -17.82 -0.45
N ARG A 355 6.61 -18.95 -1.09
CA ARG A 355 7.58 -20.02 -1.34
C ARG A 355 8.74 -19.53 -2.19
N TYR A 356 8.46 -18.79 -3.27
CA TYR A 356 9.48 -18.16 -4.10
C TYR A 356 10.38 -17.21 -3.29
N ALA A 357 9.78 -16.38 -2.44
CA ALA A 357 10.55 -15.51 -1.55
C ALA A 357 11.47 -16.32 -0.62
N TYR A 358 10.98 -17.40 -0.01
CA TYR A 358 11.78 -18.28 0.84
C TYR A 358 12.97 -18.91 0.11
N GLN A 359 12.76 -19.34 -1.12
CA GLN A 359 13.81 -19.93 -1.98
C GLN A 359 14.87 -18.91 -2.45
N ASN A 360 14.63 -17.60 -2.23
CA ASN A 360 15.53 -16.51 -2.56
C ASN A 360 15.91 -15.75 -1.30
N PRO A 361 17.07 -16.05 -0.66
CA PRO A 361 17.47 -15.53 0.65
C PRO A 361 17.44 -13.99 0.74
N ASP A 362 17.86 -13.27 -0.30
CA ASP A 362 17.82 -11.79 -0.32
C ASP A 362 16.38 -11.25 -0.20
N ILE A 363 15.44 -11.90 -0.87
CA ILE A 363 14.02 -11.54 -0.78
C ILE A 363 13.48 -11.92 0.60
N TYR A 364 13.70 -13.15 1.04
CA TYR A 364 13.18 -13.65 2.31
C TYR A 364 13.68 -12.87 3.51
N ASN A 365 15.00 -12.66 3.59
CA ASN A 365 15.64 -11.97 4.72
C ASN A 365 15.24 -10.49 4.79
N THR A 366 14.87 -9.87 3.66
CA THR A 366 14.37 -8.51 3.63
C THR A 366 12.88 -8.46 3.97
N LEU A 367 12.06 -9.40 3.46
CA LEU A 367 10.61 -9.42 3.64
C LEU A 367 10.19 -9.85 5.07
N LEU A 368 10.76 -10.95 5.57
CA LEU A 368 10.30 -11.60 6.81
C LEU A 368 10.25 -10.66 8.04
N PRO A 369 11.27 -9.82 8.31
CA PRO A 369 11.26 -8.92 9.47
C PRO A 369 10.27 -7.76 9.32
N THR A 370 9.73 -7.52 8.11
CA THR A 370 8.75 -6.46 7.86
C THR A 370 7.32 -6.90 8.15
N LEU A 371 7.04 -8.19 8.18
CA LEU A 371 5.70 -8.72 8.43
C LEU A 371 5.24 -8.45 9.87
N PRO A 372 3.96 -8.12 10.11
CA PRO A 372 3.36 -8.11 11.44
C PRO A 372 3.56 -9.42 12.18
N ILE A 373 3.75 -9.36 13.50
CA ILE A 373 3.99 -10.52 14.35
C ILE A 373 2.80 -10.69 15.30
N ALA A 374 2.21 -11.87 15.34
CA ALA A 374 1.06 -12.20 16.19
C ALA A 374 1.35 -11.91 17.66
N GLY A 375 0.44 -11.18 18.31
CA GLY A 375 0.51 -10.80 19.71
C GLY A 375 1.64 -9.80 20.06
N VAL A 376 2.36 -9.26 19.06
CA VAL A 376 3.53 -8.38 19.27
C VAL A 376 3.36 -7.01 18.64
N ASP A 377 3.24 -6.96 17.30
CA ASP A 377 3.28 -5.69 16.59
C ASP A 377 2.37 -5.61 15.35
N GLY A 378 2.34 -4.43 14.75
CA GLY A 378 1.58 -4.16 13.53
C GLY A 378 0.11 -4.53 13.66
N THR A 379 -0.49 -4.92 12.55
CA THR A 379 -1.91 -5.30 12.48
C THR A 379 -2.24 -6.65 13.15
N LEU A 380 -1.24 -7.39 13.62
CA LEU A 380 -1.41 -8.62 14.40
C LEU A 380 -1.20 -8.43 15.92
N ARG A 381 -0.92 -7.20 16.38
CA ARG A 381 -0.58 -6.92 17.78
C ARG A 381 -1.59 -7.47 18.79
N LYS A 382 -2.87 -7.45 18.44
CA LYS A 382 -3.96 -7.92 19.32
C LYS A 382 -4.44 -9.34 19.00
N ARG A 383 -3.97 -9.95 17.89
CA ARG A 383 -4.44 -11.26 17.44
C ARG A 383 -3.58 -12.40 18.00
N MET A 384 -4.21 -13.54 18.28
CA MET A 384 -3.58 -14.81 18.71
C MET A 384 -2.71 -14.68 19.99
N ARG A 385 -2.99 -13.70 20.87
CA ARG A 385 -2.34 -13.54 22.15
C ARG A 385 -2.58 -14.78 23.04
N ASN A 386 -1.60 -15.11 23.87
CA ASN A 386 -1.69 -16.22 24.82
C ASN A 386 -1.96 -17.58 24.15
N THR A 387 -1.55 -17.76 22.91
CA THR A 387 -1.63 -19.00 22.16
C THR A 387 -0.25 -19.39 21.61
N PRO A 388 -0.03 -20.65 21.18
CA PRO A 388 1.22 -21.07 20.53
C PRO A 388 1.57 -20.26 19.26
N ALA A 389 0.59 -19.63 18.62
CA ALA A 389 0.78 -18.76 17.47
C ALA A 389 1.37 -17.39 17.84
N ALA A 390 1.28 -16.96 19.10
CA ALA A 390 1.85 -15.69 19.57
C ALA A 390 3.37 -15.68 19.40
N ARG A 391 3.93 -14.56 18.89
CA ARG A 391 5.36 -14.38 18.56
C ARG A 391 5.87 -15.27 17.43
N ASN A 392 5.12 -16.26 16.99
CA ASN A 392 5.45 -17.22 15.97
C ASN A 392 4.96 -16.79 14.59
N VAL A 393 3.65 -16.55 14.44
CA VAL A 393 3.06 -16.17 13.16
C VAL A 393 3.54 -14.78 12.74
N LYS A 394 4.15 -14.70 11.54
CA LYS A 394 4.59 -13.48 10.87
C LYS A 394 3.82 -13.36 9.57
N ALA A 395 2.79 -12.52 9.52
CA ALA A 395 1.89 -12.49 8.38
C ALA A 395 1.32 -11.10 8.12
N LYS A 396 1.01 -10.85 6.85
CA LYS A 396 0.27 -9.67 6.39
C LYS A 396 -1.22 -9.94 6.50
N THR A 397 -1.94 -9.02 7.12
CA THR A 397 -3.41 -9.01 7.17
C THR A 397 -3.99 -8.24 5.98
N GLY A 398 -5.20 -8.58 5.58
CA GLY A 398 -6.01 -7.79 4.67
C GLY A 398 -7.43 -7.64 5.22
N THR A 399 -8.00 -6.44 5.07
CA THR A 399 -9.40 -6.17 5.43
C THR A 399 -9.95 -5.08 4.52
N VAL A 400 -11.07 -5.35 3.88
CA VAL A 400 -12.00 -4.39 3.29
C VAL A 400 -13.41 -4.89 3.56
N VAL A 401 -14.44 -4.11 3.28
CA VAL A 401 -15.83 -4.53 3.51
C VAL A 401 -16.09 -5.90 2.87
N GLY A 402 -16.54 -6.86 3.67
CA GLY A 402 -16.86 -8.22 3.23
C GLY A 402 -15.66 -9.13 2.96
N VAL A 403 -14.43 -8.68 3.23
CA VAL A 403 -13.20 -9.44 2.94
C VAL A 403 -12.24 -9.38 4.11
N THR A 404 -11.67 -10.54 4.47
CA THR A 404 -10.47 -10.61 5.32
C THR A 404 -9.48 -11.60 4.72
N SER A 405 -8.19 -11.33 4.89
CA SER A 405 -7.12 -12.23 4.44
C SER A 405 -5.94 -12.24 5.40
N LEU A 406 -5.16 -13.31 5.35
CA LEU A 406 -3.94 -13.49 6.14
C LEU A 406 -2.96 -14.35 5.35
N ALA A 407 -1.76 -13.85 5.07
CA ALA A 407 -0.73 -14.57 4.33
C ALA A 407 0.66 -14.33 4.91
N GLY A 408 1.45 -15.38 5.08
CA GLY A 408 2.78 -15.28 5.68
C GLY A 408 3.39 -16.61 6.07
N TYR A 409 4.14 -16.59 7.19
CA TYR A 409 4.95 -17.70 7.67
C TYR A 409 4.70 -17.98 9.14
N LEU A 410 4.92 -19.24 9.53
CA LEU A 410 4.97 -19.68 10.93
C LEU A 410 5.89 -20.91 11.06
N THR A 411 6.35 -21.17 12.27
CA THR A 411 6.99 -22.44 12.61
C THR A 411 5.95 -23.38 13.22
N ALA A 412 5.76 -24.53 12.65
CA ALA A 412 4.83 -25.54 13.15
C ALA A 412 5.37 -26.23 14.41
N ALA A 413 4.48 -26.96 15.12
CA ALA A 413 4.87 -27.64 16.37
C ALA A 413 5.98 -28.68 16.20
N ASN A 414 6.10 -29.30 15.02
CA ASN A 414 7.20 -30.23 14.68
C ASN A 414 8.50 -29.51 14.29
N GLY A 415 8.55 -28.17 14.35
CA GLY A 415 9.73 -27.36 13.98
C GLY A 415 9.81 -27.01 12.50
N HIS A 416 8.90 -27.51 11.66
CA HIS A 416 8.91 -27.18 10.23
C HIS A 416 8.47 -25.74 9.98
N LEU A 417 9.11 -25.10 9.00
CA LEU A 417 8.69 -23.78 8.53
C LEU A 417 7.55 -23.92 7.52
N ILE A 418 6.48 -23.22 7.76
CA ILE A 418 5.25 -23.25 6.95
C ILE A 418 5.01 -21.87 6.34
N CYS A 419 4.62 -21.81 5.06
CA CYS A 419 3.97 -20.63 4.50
C CYS A 419 2.50 -20.91 4.19
N PHE A 420 1.68 -19.88 4.29
CA PHE A 420 0.24 -20.02 4.13
C PHE A 420 -0.43 -18.77 3.56
N SER A 421 -1.58 -18.97 2.94
CA SER A 421 -2.53 -17.93 2.57
C SER A 421 -3.96 -18.38 2.91
N ILE A 422 -4.72 -17.46 3.53
CA ILE A 422 -6.14 -17.65 3.89
C ILE A 422 -6.88 -16.41 3.42
N ILE A 423 -7.78 -16.53 2.44
CA ILE A 423 -8.56 -15.43 1.89
C ILE A 423 -10.05 -15.74 2.10
N ASN A 424 -10.76 -14.86 2.81
CA ASN A 424 -12.19 -14.99 3.08
C ASN A 424 -12.95 -13.85 2.42
N ASN A 425 -14.01 -14.16 1.66
CA ASN A 425 -14.87 -13.19 0.98
C ASN A 425 -16.35 -13.46 1.28
N GLY A 426 -17.17 -12.39 1.29
CA GLY A 426 -18.63 -12.49 1.45
C GLY A 426 -19.11 -12.44 2.90
N GLY A 427 -18.23 -12.24 3.87
CA GLY A 427 -18.64 -12.19 5.28
C GLY A 427 -19.17 -10.82 5.70
N LEU A 428 -20.26 -10.81 6.46
CA LEU A 428 -20.84 -9.57 7.02
C LEU A 428 -20.04 -9.06 8.23
N ALA A 429 -19.41 -9.97 8.99
CA ALA A 429 -18.63 -9.67 10.20
C ALA A 429 -17.17 -10.07 10.01
N SER A 430 -16.26 -9.11 10.02
CA SER A 430 -14.83 -9.36 9.87
C SER A 430 -14.25 -10.18 11.04
N GLY A 431 -14.77 -10.03 12.26
CA GLY A 431 -14.33 -10.78 13.45
C GLY A 431 -14.45 -12.29 13.28
N ALA A 432 -15.58 -12.81 12.79
CA ALA A 432 -15.78 -14.24 12.57
C ALA A 432 -14.77 -14.82 11.57
N MET A 433 -14.50 -14.09 10.47
CA MET A 433 -13.50 -14.48 9.47
C MET A 433 -12.08 -14.43 10.05
N ARG A 434 -11.73 -13.42 10.84
CA ARG A 434 -10.42 -13.33 11.51
C ARG A 434 -10.25 -14.48 12.51
N ASN A 435 -11.29 -14.82 13.25
CA ASN A 435 -11.25 -15.94 14.20
C ASN A 435 -11.03 -17.28 13.48
N PHE A 436 -11.66 -17.49 12.33
CA PHE A 436 -11.39 -18.66 11.48
C PHE A 436 -9.90 -18.73 11.07
N GLN A 437 -9.29 -17.60 10.67
CA GLN A 437 -7.86 -17.54 10.34
C GLN A 437 -6.98 -17.82 11.56
N ASN A 438 -7.34 -17.28 12.74
CA ASN A 438 -6.63 -17.52 13.99
C ASN A 438 -6.62 -19.00 14.35
N LYS A 439 -7.78 -19.68 14.22
CA LYS A 439 -7.91 -21.13 14.49
C LYS A 439 -6.96 -21.95 13.64
N ILE A 440 -6.85 -21.67 12.35
CA ILE A 440 -5.92 -22.36 11.44
C ILE A 440 -4.46 -22.15 11.90
N CYS A 441 -4.05 -20.90 12.15
CA CYS A 441 -2.69 -20.61 12.59
C CYS A 441 -2.36 -21.26 13.95
N ILE A 442 -3.28 -21.24 14.90
CA ILE A 442 -3.09 -21.85 16.23
C ILE A 442 -2.95 -23.37 16.09
N ALA A 443 -3.80 -24.01 15.29
CA ALA A 443 -3.75 -25.46 15.05
C ALA A 443 -2.38 -25.90 14.48
N LEU A 444 -1.80 -25.13 13.56
CA LEU A 444 -0.48 -25.40 12.97
C LEU A 444 0.65 -25.23 14.00
N CYS A 445 0.49 -24.40 15.01
CA CYS A 445 1.49 -24.12 16.03
C CYS A 445 1.38 -25.05 17.25
N GLN A 446 0.39 -25.93 17.29
CA GLN A 446 0.13 -26.95 18.32
C GLN A 446 0.52 -28.33 17.79
#